data_ab905c48b79ff981bfca989b1548f6e2
#
_entry.id   ab905c48b79ff981bfca989b1548f6e2
#
_cell.length_a   1.000
_cell.length_b   1.000
_cell.length_c   1.000
_cell.angle_alpha   90.00
_cell.angle_beta   90.00
_cell.angle_gamma   90.00
#
_symmetry.space_group_name_H-M   'P 1'
#
loop_
_entity.id
_entity.type
_entity.pdbx_description
1 polymer ?
#
loop_
_entity_poly.entity_id
_entity_poly.type
_entity_poly.pdbx_seq_one_letter_code
_entity_poly.pdbx_strand_id
1 'polypeptide(L)'
;MITRSRHSTGGHEAPRSGADRASVPRRTWRRGARLVALAAFLAAGCSSNDATASHPAPGNPTTSTPTAAAEMAAHGVEKSIGDVPWSQVGPGWMLATWSPAVSVPPGGPRPPGSPAPDTVPATLYLVDPAGGRYAITTFPPTADPNLDDWSGDGSHALFASAGPGSSSVITELDLHNGARATFTVNGSFVAPHFTRPDGKAVLLTVDGRQLVRVDLAGNQQLTYPTDKLASAFNGQYLSAPDGTQLVLGTASGLALMGNDGTVGKALPVAGGSCSPVRWWDTGAKTVLANCDAANQPARLWLVPIDGSAPTPLTAPITGKSSPDNGDVNAWQLPAGTYVQYLGGCGAIHLGKLNPDGTVSKVSVPNVDPSHSIFVIGVHGGNLDLKATVAGCGPAQSLLEYDPAAGTTNVLLGPPLNGGAVISAVPYPGQK
;
A
#
# COMPACT_ATOMS: atom_id res chain seq x y z
N MET A 1 29.15 -0.15 -63.08
CA MET A 1 29.13 -1.58 -63.37
C MET A 1 28.25 -2.22 -62.32
N ILE A 2 26.94 -2.33 -62.53
CA ILE A 2 26.17 -3.42 -63.14
C ILE A 2 26.54 -4.76 -62.47
N THR A 3 25.66 -5.28 -61.57
CA THR A 3 24.87 -6.47 -61.94
C THR A 3 23.71 -6.66 -60.96
N ARG A 4 22.49 -6.72 -61.48
CA ARG A 4 21.24 -7.21 -60.85
C ARG A 4 21.26 -8.73 -60.82
N SER A 5 20.70 -9.35 -59.81
CA SER A 5 20.13 -10.69 -59.88
C SER A 5 18.80 -10.76 -59.16
N ARG A 6 17.75 -11.10 -59.89
CA ARG A 6 16.39 -11.52 -59.45
C ARG A 6 16.40 -13.05 -59.33
N HIS A 7 15.62 -13.56 -58.37
CA HIS A 7 14.86 -14.84 -58.43
C HIS A 7 14.41 -15.12 -57.00
N SER A 8 13.29 -15.65 -56.61
CA SER A 8 12.14 -16.28 -57.30
C SER A 8 11.10 -16.52 -56.18
N THR A 9 9.85 -16.37 -56.55
CA THR A 9 8.62 -16.70 -55.79
C THR A 9 8.54 -18.17 -55.39
N GLY A 10 8.10 -18.43 -54.15
CA GLY A 10 7.66 -19.74 -53.70
C GLY A 10 6.56 -19.58 -52.65
N GLY A 11 5.30 -19.70 -53.08
CA GLY A 11 4.14 -19.73 -52.22
C GLY A 11 4.04 -21.10 -51.51
N HIS A 12 3.70 -21.08 -50.24
CA HIS A 12 3.18 -22.26 -49.53
C HIS A 12 1.86 -21.89 -48.86
N GLU A 13 0.80 -22.55 -49.35
CA GLU A 13 -0.52 -22.60 -48.76
C GLU A 13 -0.48 -23.20 -47.35
N ALA A 14 -1.18 -22.59 -46.39
CA ALA A 14 -1.45 -23.12 -45.08
C ALA A 14 -2.79 -23.90 -45.08
N PRO A 15 -2.87 -25.05 -44.46
CA PRO A 15 -4.14 -25.78 -44.33
C PRO A 15 -5.05 -25.16 -43.27
N ARG A 16 -6.32 -24.95 -43.64
CA ARG A 16 -7.42 -24.62 -42.75
C ARG A 16 -7.79 -25.85 -41.92
N SER A 17 -7.61 -25.81 -40.61
CA SER A 17 -8.25 -26.75 -39.68
C SER A 17 -9.45 -26.12 -39.04
N GLY A 18 -10.62 -26.73 -39.25
CA GLY A 18 -11.87 -26.38 -38.61
C GLY A 18 -11.80 -26.70 -37.11
N ALA A 19 -12.28 -25.79 -36.30
CA ALA A 19 -12.52 -26.03 -34.90
C ALA A 19 -14.03 -26.10 -34.64
N ASP A 20 -14.47 -27.28 -34.26
CA ASP A 20 -15.82 -27.57 -33.76
C ASP A 20 -16.17 -26.69 -32.56
N ARG A 21 -17.31 -26.01 -32.66
CA ARG A 21 -17.93 -25.30 -31.55
C ARG A 21 -18.70 -26.31 -30.69
N ALA A 22 -18.14 -26.68 -29.54
CA ALA A 22 -18.87 -27.38 -28.50
C ALA A 22 -19.79 -26.40 -27.78
N SER A 23 -21.09 -26.65 -27.87
CA SER A 23 -22.15 -25.94 -27.18
C SER A 23 -22.21 -26.33 -25.70
N VAL A 24 -22.06 -25.37 -24.81
CA VAL A 24 -22.22 -25.50 -23.35
C VAL A 24 -23.72 -25.30 -23.00
N PRO A 25 -24.37 -26.18 -22.24
CA PRO A 25 -25.78 -26.03 -21.88
C PRO A 25 -25.98 -24.97 -20.80
N ARG A 26 -26.89 -24.02 -21.08
CA ARG A 26 -27.40 -23.04 -20.11
C ARG A 26 -28.22 -23.74 -19.01
N ARG A 27 -27.76 -23.75 -17.78
CA ARG A 27 -28.55 -24.10 -16.60
C ARG A 27 -29.39 -22.91 -16.17
N THR A 28 -30.70 -23.05 -16.34
CA THR A 28 -31.71 -22.15 -15.78
C THR A 28 -31.86 -22.41 -14.28
N TRP A 29 -31.56 -21.43 -13.46
CA TRP A 29 -31.89 -21.47 -12.04
C TRP A 29 -33.24 -20.82 -11.79
N ARG A 30 -34.14 -21.62 -11.28
CA ARG A 30 -35.50 -21.24 -10.84
C ARG A 30 -35.40 -20.44 -9.54
N ARG A 31 -36.02 -19.26 -9.54
CA ARG A 31 -36.28 -18.44 -8.36
C ARG A 31 -37.21 -19.14 -7.41
N GLY A 32 -36.80 -19.41 -6.17
CA GLY A 32 -37.66 -19.81 -5.06
C GLY A 32 -37.76 -18.63 -4.08
N ALA A 33 -38.90 -17.96 -4.13
CA ALA A 33 -39.28 -16.98 -3.11
C ALA A 33 -39.67 -17.73 -1.84
N ARG A 34 -39.10 -17.38 -0.69
CA ARG A 34 -39.64 -17.74 0.63
C ARG A 34 -39.82 -16.46 1.45
N LEU A 35 -41.09 -16.13 1.63
CA LEU A 35 -41.60 -15.22 2.64
C LEU A 35 -41.28 -15.79 4.03
N VAL A 36 -40.74 -14.99 4.93
CA VAL A 36 -40.75 -15.26 6.37
C VAL A 36 -41.31 -14.03 7.08
N ALA A 37 -42.29 -14.33 7.91
CA ALA A 37 -43.16 -13.40 8.58
C ALA A 37 -42.49 -12.62 9.73
N LEU A 38 -42.94 -11.38 9.88
CA LEU A 38 -42.71 -10.52 11.06
C LEU A 38 -43.46 -11.12 12.27
N ALA A 39 -42.81 -11.18 13.41
CA ALA A 39 -43.45 -11.25 14.71
C ALA A 39 -42.96 -10.06 15.57
N ALA A 40 -43.87 -9.14 15.81
CA ALA A 40 -43.69 -8.04 16.75
C ALA A 40 -43.98 -8.52 18.17
N PHE A 41 -43.13 -8.19 19.13
CA PHE A 41 -43.46 -8.25 20.54
C PHE A 41 -43.33 -6.84 21.13
N LEU A 42 -44.49 -6.30 21.47
CA LEU A 42 -44.67 -5.17 22.39
C LEU A 42 -44.70 -5.70 23.82
N ALA A 43 -43.89 -5.14 24.69
CA ALA A 43 -44.13 -5.21 26.13
C ALA A 43 -43.88 -3.81 26.72
N ALA A 44 -44.96 -3.18 27.10
CA ALA A 44 -45.03 -1.98 27.91
C ALA A 44 -44.88 -2.37 29.40
N GLY A 45 -44.10 -1.60 30.15
CA GLY A 45 -44.02 -1.70 31.59
C GLY A 45 -43.68 -0.36 32.20
N CYS A 46 -44.70 0.44 32.53
CA CYS A 46 -44.57 1.59 33.44
C CYS A 46 -44.49 1.13 34.88
N SER A 47 -43.54 1.63 35.65
CA SER A 47 -43.72 1.78 37.09
C SER A 47 -43.00 3.03 37.58
N SER A 48 -43.78 3.99 38.00
CA SER A 48 -43.44 5.16 38.80
C SER A 48 -43.06 4.73 40.24
N ASN A 49 -41.97 5.24 40.76
CA ASN A 49 -41.78 5.37 42.20
C ASN A 49 -41.09 6.70 42.50
N ASP A 50 -41.84 7.53 43.21
CA ASP A 50 -41.39 8.71 43.92
C ASP A 50 -40.33 8.34 44.96
N ALA A 51 -39.21 9.03 44.96
CA ALA A 51 -38.24 9.01 46.06
C ALA A 51 -37.71 10.40 46.33
N THR A 52 -38.02 10.86 47.49
CA THR A 52 -37.60 12.03 48.25
C THR A 52 -36.16 12.47 48.00
N ALA A 53 -36.01 13.77 47.76
CA ALA A 53 -34.72 14.47 47.68
C ALA A 53 -34.01 14.50 49.01
N SER A 54 -32.86 13.82 49.12
CA SER A 54 -31.86 14.02 50.16
C SER A 54 -30.66 14.76 49.53
N HIS A 55 -30.31 15.91 50.11
CA HIS A 55 -29.11 16.67 49.72
C HIS A 55 -27.86 15.84 50.05
N PRO A 56 -26.95 15.63 49.09
CA PRO A 56 -25.64 15.07 49.43
C PRO A 56 -24.70 16.17 49.95
N ALA A 57 -24.00 15.85 51.02
CA ALA A 57 -22.87 16.61 51.55
C ALA A 57 -21.76 16.81 50.50
N PRO A 58 -20.92 17.88 50.61
CA PRO A 58 -19.83 18.11 49.66
C PRO A 58 -18.82 16.96 49.73
N GLY A 59 -18.81 16.13 48.67
CA GLY A 59 -17.83 15.06 48.52
C GLY A 59 -16.43 15.64 48.30
N ASN A 60 -15.47 15.12 49.06
CA ASN A 60 -14.05 15.34 48.80
C ASN A 60 -13.70 15.06 47.34
N PRO A 61 -12.82 15.84 46.70
CA PRO A 61 -12.32 15.52 45.40
C PRO A 61 -11.59 14.18 45.43
N THR A 62 -12.20 13.18 44.82
CA THR A 62 -11.53 11.90 44.54
C THR A 62 -10.37 12.20 43.59
N THR A 63 -9.16 12.19 44.14
CA THR A 63 -7.92 12.21 43.38
C THR A 63 -7.93 10.95 42.53
N SER A 64 -8.28 11.06 41.25
CA SER A 64 -8.10 9.98 40.27
C SER A 64 -6.60 9.67 40.23
N THR A 65 -6.21 8.52 40.73
CA THR A 65 -4.88 7.96 40.53
C THR A 65 -4.63 7.92 39.03
N PRO A 66 -3.54 8.50 38.53
CA PRO A 66 -3.25 8.39 37.09
C PRO A 66 -3.15 6.91 36.77
N THR A 67 -4.01 6.46 35.85
CA THR A 67 -3.91 5.11 35.28
C THR A 67 -2.53 5.00 34.64
N ALA A 68 -1.72 4.05 35.12
CA ALA A 68 -0.41 3.81 34.55
C ALA A 68 -0.57 3.65 33.04
N ALA A 69 0.26 4.34 32.24
CA ALA A 69 0.25 4.22 30.81
C ALA A 69 0.39 2.74 30.44
N ALA A 70 -0.46 2.25 29.54
CA ALA A 70 -0.38 0.87 29.09
C ALA A 70 1.02 0.58 28.53
N GLU A 71 1.63 -0.50 29.02
CA GLU A 71 3.00 -0.86 28.65
C GLU A 71 3.00 -1.54 27.27
N MET A 72 3.96 -1.18 26.40
CA MET A 72 4.11 -1.84 25.08
C MET A 72 4.31 -3.35 25.25
N ALA A 73 3.90 -4.12 24.25
CA ALA A 73 4.14 -5.56 24.21
C ALA A 73 5.65 -5.83 24.03
N ALA A 74 6.16 -6.88 24.63
CA ALA A 74 7.52 -7.33 24.37
C ALA A 74 7.63 -7.90 22.94
N HIS A 75 8.84 -7.93 22.40
CA HIS A 75 9.14 -8.50 21.09
C HIS A 75 8.53 -9.91 20.92
N GLY A 76 7.79 -10.10 19.82
CA GLY A 76 7.11 -11.36 19.49
C GLY A 76 5.87 -11.69 20.34
N VAL A 77 5.52 -10.87 21.33
CA VAL A 77 4.36 -11.08 22.18
C VAL A 77 3.11 -10.52 21.49
N GLU A 78 2.04 -11.31 21.47
CA GLU A 78 0.74 -10.92 20.95
C GLU A 78 -0.17 -10.46 22.08
N LYS A 79 -0.84 -9.32 21.90
CA LYS A 79 -1.88 -8.78 22.76
C LYS A 79 -3.16 -8.52 21.96
N SER A 80 -4.25 -8.21 22.64
CA SER A 80 -5.52 -7.88 22.01
C SER A 80 -5.62 -6.40 21.65
N ILE A 81 -6.60 -6.02 20.86
CA ILE A 81 -6.93 -4.62 20.51
C ILE A 81 -7.16 -3.76 21.76
N GLY A 82 -7.74 -4.33 22.83
CA GLY A 82 -7.98 -3.62 24.10
C GLY A 82 -6.71 -3.26 24.87
N ASP A 83 -5.58 -3.89 24.54
CA ASP A 83 -4.29 -3.66 25.20
C ASP A 83 -3.41 -2.66 24.43
N VAL A 84 -3.89 -2.10 23.31
CA VAL A 84 -3.12 -1.14 22.50
C VAL A 84 -2.87 0.15 23.31
N PRO A 85 -1.62 0.56 23.48
CA PRO A 85 -1.31 1.83 24.14
C PRO A 85 -1.46 3.01 23.16
N TRP A 86 -2.71 3.33 22.79
CA TRP A 86 -3.02 4.29 21.73
C TRP A 86 -2.31 5.64 21.87
N SER A 87 -2.03 6.08 23.07
CA SER A 87 -1.27 7.32 23.33
C SER A 87 0.20 7.25 22.94
N GLN A 88 0.72 6.04 22.66
CA GLN A 88 2.10 5.80 22.24
C GLN A 88 2.20 5.44 20.75
N VAL A 89 1.06 5.21 20.08
CA VAL A 89 1.04 4.90 18.63
C VAL A 89 1.53 6.11 17.85
N GLY A 90 2.57 5.92 17.06
CA GLY A 90 3.25 6.99 16.35
C GLY A 90 4.35 6.47 15.43
N PRO A 91 5.37 7.28 15.14
CA PRO A 91 6.50 6.88 14.30
C PRO A 91 7.14 5.56 14.77
N GLY A 92 7.44 4.66 13.82
CA GLY A 92 7.95 3.30 14.07
C GLY A 92 6.87 2.24 14.19
N TRP A 93 5.60 2.64 14.41
CA TRP A 93 4.49 1.71 14.39
C TRP A 93 4.07 1.38 12.95
N MET A 94 3.57 0.16 12.75
CA MET A 94 3.15 -0.32 11.44
C MET A 94 1.83 -1.10 11.53
N LEU A 95 1.00 -0.98 10.51
CA LEU A 95 -0.07 -1.93 10.27
C LEU A 95 0.45 -3.03 9.35
N ALA A 96 0.15 -4.29 9.65
CA ALA A 96 0.52 -5.42 8.81
C ALA A 96 -0.57 -6.48 8.77
N THR A 97 -0.92 -6.96 7.58
CA THR A 97 -1.74 -8.16 7.42
C THR A 97 -0.84 -9.38 7.39
N TRP A 98 -1.15 -10.35 8.21
CA TRP A 98 -0.40 -11.61 8.31
C TRP A 98 -1.33 -12.81 8.15
N SER A 99 -0.85 -13.85 7.48
CA SER A 99 -1.54 -15.14 7.35
C SER A 99 -0.66 -16.26 7.88
N PRO A 100 -1.21 -17.27 8.57
CA PRO A 100 -0.47 -18.50 8.92
C PRO A 100 -0.11 -19.33 7.70
N ALA A 101 -0.75 -19.09 6.55
CA ALA A 101 -0.40 -19.73 5.30
C ALA A 101 0.84 -19.07 4.68
N VAL A 102 1.72 -19.92 4.15
CA VAL A 102 2.84 -19.46 3.33
C VAL A 102 2.34 -19.37 1.89
N SER A 103 2.50 -18.20 1.22
CA SER A 103 2.25 -18.12 -0.23
C SER A 103 3.31 -18.91 -0.99
N VAL A 104 2.96 -19.64 -2.05
CA VAL A 104 3.89 -20.37 -2.90
C VAL A 104 3.80 -19.85 -4.33
N PRO A 105 4.89 -19.84 -5.09
CA PRO A 105 4.84 -19.50 -6.51
C PRO A 105 3.80 -20.36 -7.23
N PRO A 106 3.16 -19.88 -8.28
CA PRO A 106 2.23 -20.68 -9.08
C PRO A 106 2.88 -22.03 -9.49
N GLY A 107 2.23 -23.15 -9.13
CA GLY A 107 2.72 -24.49 -9.40
C GLY A 107 3.84 -24.97 -8.45
N GLY A 108 4.28 -24.16 -7.51
CA GLY A 108 5.29 -24.57 -6.51
C GLY A 108 4.70 -25.48 -5.42
N PRO A 109 5.49 -26.41 -4.86
CA PRO A 109 5.06 -27.26 -3.77
C PRO A 109 4.88 -26.43 -2.49
N ARG A 110 3.78 -26.68 -1.76
CA ARG A 110 3.58 -26.08 -0.45
C ARG A 110 4.47 -26.77 0.59
N PRO A 111 5.10 -26.00 1.51
CA PRO A 111 5.84 -26.59 2.61
C PRO A 111 4.98 -27.56 3.43
N PRO A 112 5.52 -28.71 3.86
CA PRO A 112 4.80 -29.64 4.70
C PRO A 112 4.23 -28.95 5.96
N GLY A 113 2.97 -29.22 6.27
CA GLY A 113 2.28 -28.61 7.43
C GLY A 113 1.79 -27.18 7.24
N SER A 114 2.13 -26.52 6.13
CA SER A 114 1.58 -25.18 5.85
C SER A 114 0.11 -25.29 5.40
N PRO A 115 -0.83 -24.55 6.04
CA PRO A 115 -2.22 -24.55 5.63
C PRO A 115 -2.41 -23.90 4.24
N ALA A 116 -3.53 -24.19 3.59
CA ALA A 116 -3.89 -23.51 2.35
C ALA A 116 -4.35 -22.07 2.65
N PRO A 117 -3.96 -21.06 1.84
CA PRO A 117 -4.35 -19.67 2.09
C PRO A 117 -5.87 -19.45 2.15
N ASP A 118 -6.63 -20.21 1.37
CA ASP A 118 -8.08 -20.18 1.30
C ASP A 118 -8.78 -20.94 2.46
N THR A 119 -8.02 -21.53 3.38
CA THR A 119 -8.56 -22.28 4.52
C THR A 119 -8.31 -21.60 5.87
N VAL A 120 -7.50 -20.56 5.92
CA VAL A 120 -7.12 -19.88 7.16
C VAL A 120 -7.35 -18.37 7.09
N PRO A 121 -7.75 -17.74 8.22
CA PRO A 121 -7.95 -16.31 8.25
C PRO A 121 -6.63 -15.55 8.15
N ALA A 122 -6.68 -14.31 7.64
CA ALA A 122 -5.62 -13.35 7.78
C ALA A 122 -5.91 -12.42 8.97
N THR A 123 -4.89 -12.00 9.71
CA THR A 123 -5.01 -11.07 10.84
C THR A 123 -4.35 -9.74 10.50
N LEU A 124 -5.06 -8.64 10.75
CA LEU A 124 -4.45 -7.32 10.81
C LEU A 124 -3.83 -7.12 12.18
N TYR A 125 -2.55 -6.90 12.21
CA TYR A 125 -1.80 -6.51 13.41
C TYR A 125 -1.43 -5.04 13.35
N LEU A 126 -1.49 -4.38 14.51
CA LEU A 126 -0.71 -3.20 14.79
C LEU A 126 0.60 -3.68 15.44
N VAL A 127 1.73 -3.36 14.83
CA VAL A 127 3.07 -3.79 15.25
C VAL A 127 3.81 -2.59 15.82
N ASP A 128 4.33 -2.71 17.03
CA ASP A 128 5.10 -1.64 17.68
C ASP A 128 6.59 -1.69 17.26
N PRO A 129 7.36 -0.62 17.50
CA PRO A 129 8.78 -0.57 17.14
C PRO A 129 9.67 -1.62 17.79
N ALA A 130 9.24 -2.18 18.94
CA ALA A 130 9.96 -3.25 19.64
C ALA A 130 9.63 -4.64 19.10
N GLY A 131 8.66 -4.76 18.17
CA GLY A 131 8.19 -6.03 17.60
C GLY A 131 7.13 -6.73 18.44
N GLY A 132 6.49 -6.04 19.38
CA GLY A 132 5.22 -6.46 19.96
C GLY A 132 4.09 -6.26 18.95
N ARG A 133 3.02 -7.07 19.04
CA ARG A 133 1.92 -7.01 18.10
C ARG A 133 0.57 -7.07 18.77
N TYR A 134 -0.40 -6.35 18.20
CA TYR A 134 -1.75 -6.26 18.71
C TYR A 134 -2.73 -6.70 17.62
N ALA A 135 -3.51 -7.75 17.90
CA ALA A 135 -4.51 -8.25 16.97
C ALA A 135 -5.69 -7.29 16.89
N ILE A 136 -5.82 -6.55 15.79
CA ILE A 136 -6.90 -5.58 15.58
C ILE A 136 -8.16 -6.30 15.11
N THR A 137 -8.03 -7.10 14.04
CA THR A 137 -9.17 -7.83 13.47
C THR A 137 -8.69 -9.00 12.60
N THR A 138 -9.59 -9.94 12.31
CA THR A 138 -9.35 -11.03 11.38
C THR A 138 -10.23 -10.92 10.15
N PHE A 139 -9.71 -11.37 9.02
CA PHE A 139 -10.42 -11.49 7.75
C PHE A 139 -10.67 -12.97 7.46
N PRO A 140 -11.85 -13.34 6.91
CA PRO A 140 -12.12 -14.72 6.55
C PRO A 140 -11.15 -15.23 5.48
N PRO A 141 -10.98 -16.57 5.35
CA PRO A 141 -10.01 -17.15 4.41
C PRO A 141 -10.22 -16.77 2.95
N THR A 142 -11.45 -16.40 2.58
CA THR A 142 -11.82 -16.00 1.21
C THR A 142 -11.61 -14.49 0.95
N ALA A 143 -11.27 -13.72 1.96
CA ALA A 143 -10.93 -12.31 1.80
C ALA A 143 -9.46 -12.21 1.34
N ASP A 144 -9.21 -11.30 0.42
CA ASP A 144 -7.86 -10.87 0.02
C ASP A 144 -7.64 -9.45 0.58
N PRO A 145 -7.28 -9.32 1.86
CA PRO A 145 -7.17 -8.02 2.53
C PRO A 145 -5.88 -7.32 2.12
N ASN A 146 -5.90 -6.65 0.96
CA ASN A 146 -4.79 -5.78 0.57
C ASN A 146 -4.91 -4.46 1.34
N LEU A 147 -3.98 -4.22 2.26
CA LEU A 147 -3.89 -2.99 3.03
C LEU A 147 -3.21 -1.92 2.17
N ASP A 148 -3.95 -0.86 1.85
CA ASP A 148 -3.50 0.19 0.93
C ASP A 148 -3.04 1.46 1.66
N ASP A 149 -3.72 1.86 2.74
CA ASP A 149 -3.38 3.10 3.43
C ASP A 149 -3.77 3.08 4.91
N TRP A 150 -3.19 4.00 5.66
CA TRP A 150 -3.49 4.32 7.05
C TRP A 150 -3.82 5.80 7.14
N SER A 151 -4.93 6.17 7.80
CA SER A 151 -5.38 7.55 7.90
C SER A 151 -4.35 8.46 8.59
N GLY A 152 -4.32 9.73 8.21
CA GLY A 152 -3.33 10.69 8.73
C GLY A 152 -3.39 10.91 10.24
N ASP A 153 -4.56 10.69 10.85
CA ASP A 153 -4.79 10.74 12.30
C ASP A 153 -4.47 9.42 13.02
N GLY A 154 -4.12 8.37 12.27
CA GLY A 154 -3.77 7.06 12.81
C GLY A 154 -4.96 6.20 13.25
N SER A 155 -6.20 6.61 13.01
CA SER A 155 -7.40 5.95 13.54
C SER A 155 -8.02 4.90 12.62
N HIS A 156 -7.77 4.95 11.29
CA HIS A 156 -8.43 4.11 10.32
C HIS A 156 -7.45 3.48 9.33
N ALA A 157 -7.74 2.25 8.92
CA ALA A 157 -7.05 1.54 7.83
C ALA A 157 -7.95 1.41 6.60
N LEU A 158 -7.34 1.40 5.41
CA LEU A 158 -8.03 1.30 4.12
C LEU A 158 -7.57 0.07 3.37
N PHE A 159 -8.52 -0.68 2.84
CA PHE A 159 -8.29 -1.89 2.07
C PHE A 159 -9.01 -1.81 0.74
N ALA A 160 -8.43 -2.39 -0.29
CA ALA A 160 -9.12 -2.66 -1.55
C ALA A 160 -9.07 -4.15 -1.89
N SER A 161 -10.14 -4.65 -2.44
CA SER A 161 -10.25 -6.02 -2.96
C SER A 161 -11.04 -6.04 -4.25
N ALA A 162 -10.87 -7.10 -5.03
CA ALA A 162 -11.67 -7.29 -6.24
C ALA A 162 -13.15 -7.50 -5.88
N GLY A 163 -14.00 -6.74 -6.54
CA GLY A 163 -15.45 -6.89 -6.47
C GLY A 163 -16.03 -7.74 -7.61
N PRO A 164 -17.36 -7.90 -7.66
CA PRO A 164 -18.01 -8.58 -8.77
C PRO A 164 -17.85 -7.84 -10.10
N GLY A 165 -17.54 -8.58 -11.17
CA GLY A 165 -17.32 -7.97 -12.50
C GLY A 165 -16.09 -7.10 -12.56
N SER A 166 -16.21 -5.88 -13.11
CA SER A 166 -15.15 -4.87 -13.17
C SER A 166 -15.36 -3.83 -12.07
N SER A 167 -15.47 -4.27 -10.81
CA SER A 167 -15.59 -3.38 -9.67
C SER A 167 -14.54 -3.68 -8.60
N SER A 168 -14.30 -2.71 -7.72
CA SER A 168 -13.48 -2.87 -6.53
C SER A 168 -14.30 -2.60 -5.28
N VAL A 169 -14.08 -3.38 -4.24
CA VAL A 169 -14.68 -3.16 -2.91
C VAL A 169 -13.64 -2.47 -2.05
N ILE A 170 -13.99 -1.31 -1.55
CA ILE A 170 -13.18 -0.52 -0.61
C ILE A 170 -13.72 -0.77 0.79
N THR A 171 -12.86 -1.11 1.71
CA THR A 171 -13.19 -1.30 3.13
C THR A 171 -12.39 -0.33 3.96
N GLU A 172 -13.09 0.50 4.72
CA GLU A 172 -12.54 1.31 5.78
C GLU A 172 -12.72 0.56 7.12
N LEU A 173 -11.70 0.56 7.95
CA LEU A 173 -11.66 -0.13 9.24
C LEU A 173 -11.25 0.86 10.33
N ASP A 174 -12.11 1.03 11.34
CA ASP A 174 -11.76 1.73 12.58
C ASP A 174 -10.82 0.84 13.42
N LEU A 175 -9.61 1.31 13.66
CA LEU A 175 -8.57 0.57 14.36
C LEU A 175 -8.81 0.47 15.87
N HIS A 176 -9.65 1.32 16.47
CA HIS A 176 -9.91 1.32 17.92
C HIS A 176 -10.94 0.26 18.33
N ASN A 177 -11.85 -0.09 17.45
CA ASN A 177 -12.97 -1.00 17.75
C ASN A 177 -13.17 -2.12 16.74
N GLY A 178 -12.44 -2.11 15.60
CA GLY A 178 -12.55 -3.11 14.56
C GLY A 178 -13.80 -2.99 13.68
N ALA A 179 -14.58 -1.91 13.80
CA ALA A 179 -15.75 -1.66 12.96
C ALA A 179 -15.35 -1.43 11.51
N ARG A 180 -16.20 -1.90 10.57
CA ARG A 180 -15.92 -1.82 9.13
C ARG A 180 -17.06 -1.13 8.41
N ALA A 181 -16.69 -0.23 7.49
CA ALA A 181 -17.58 0.30 6.48
C ALA A 181 -17.08 -0.12 5.09
N THR A 182 -17.98 -0.50 4.19
CA THR A 182 -17.61 -0.93 2.84
C THR A 182 -18.46 -0.23 1.80
N PHE A 183 -17.83 0.10 0.68
CA PHE A 183 -18.52 0.58 -0.51
C PHE A 183 -17.90 0.01 -1.77
N THR A 184 -18.64 0.04 -2.87
CA THR A 184 -18.18 -0.49 -4.16
C THR A 184 -17.95 0.63 -5.14
N VAL A 185 -16.82 0.57 -5.84
CA VAL A 185 -16.46 1.48 -6.93
C VAL A 185 -16.49 0.70 -8.24
N ASN A 186 -17.19 1.23 -9.26
CA ASN A 186 -17.13 0.70 -10.60
C ASN A 186 -15.77 1.05 -11.21
N GLY A 187 -15.01 0.06 -11.59
CA GLY A 187 -13.67 0.16 -12.16
C GLY A 187 -12.75 -0.92 -11.60
N SER A 188 -11.85 -1.37 -12.43
CA SER A 188 -10.72 -2.22 -12.05
C SER A 188 -9.49 -1.32 -11.81
N PHE A 189 -8.52 -1.80 -11.03
CA PHE A 189 -7.30 -1.04 -10.71
C PHE A 189 -7.57 0.28 -9.98
N VAL A 190 -8.26 0.18 -8.86
CA VAL A 190 -8.47 1.29 -7.93
C VAL A 190 -7.32 1.33 -6.94
N ALA A 191 -6.67 2.48 -6.78
CA ALA A 191 -5.65 2.73 -5.77
C ALA A 191 -6.22 3.72 -4.74
N PRO A 192 -6.77 3.25 -3.62
CA PRO A 192 -7.40 4.13 -2.65
C PRO A 192 -6.37 4.67 -1.66
N HIS A 193 -6.47 5.98 -1.36
CA HIS A 193 -5.74 6.60 -0.28
C HIS A 193 -6.65 7.57 0.47
N PHE A 194 -6.51 7.64 1.78
CA PHE A 194 -7.18 8.66 2.56
C PHE A 194 -6.74 10.08 2.14
N THR A 195 -7.66 11.03 2.18
CA THR A 195 -7.28 12.45 2.12
C THR A 195 -6.41 12.80 3.32
N ARG A 196 -5.46 13.72 3.11
CA ARG A 196 -4.59 14.21 4.18
C ARG A 196 -5.12 15.59 4.65
N PRO A 197 -4.87 15.98 5.90
CA PRO A 197 -4.28 15.16 6.99
C PRO A 197 -5.30 14.28 7.74
N ASP A 198 -6.59 14.51 7.59
CA ASP A 198 -7.65 14.08 8.52
C ASP A 198 -8.36 12.78 8.13
N GLY A 199 -8.10 12.21 6.97
CA GLY A 199 -8.69 10.94 6.53
C GLY A 199 -10.20 10.95 6.29
N LYS A 200 -10.85 12.13 6.18
CA LYS A 200 -12.32 12.25 6.08
C LYS A 200 -12.92 11.83 4.74
N ALA A 201 -12.10 11.60 3.75
CA ALA A 201 -12.50 11.12 2.43
C ALA A 201 -11.42 10.22 1.84
N VAL A 202 -11.74 9.58 0.72
CA VAL A 202 -10.84 8.69 -0.01
C VAL A 202 -10.62 9.24 -1.41
N LEU A 203 -9.37 9.34 -1.82
CA LEU A 203 -8.95 9.57 -3.19
C LEU A 203 -8.81 8.23 -3.91
N LEU A 204 -9.33 8.14 -5.12
CA LEU A 204 -9.33 6.92 -5.91
C LEU A 204 -8.84 7.22 -7.33
N THR A 205 -7.84 6.49 -7.79
CA THR A 205 -7.57 6.41 -9.23
C THR A 205 -8.39 5.26 -9.82
N VAL A 206 -9.32 5.57 -10.70
CA VAL A 206 -10.20 4.57 -11.34
C VAL A 206 -9.68 4.28 -12.75
N ASP A 207 -9.47 3.00 -13.05
CA ASP A 207 -8.94 2.49 -14.33
C ASP A 207 -7.64 3.19 -14.78
N GLY A 208 -6.85 3.68 -13.82
CA GLY A 208 -5.58 4.36 -14.06
C GLY A 208 -5.68 5.69 -14.82
N ARG A 209 -6.87 6.28 -14.94
CA ARG A 209 -7.11 7.46 -15.80
C ARG A 209 -7.91 8.58 -15.15
N GLN A 210 -8.78 8.25 -14.23
CA GLN A 210 -9.65 9.21 -13.57
C GLN A 210 -9.29 9.29 -12.09
N LEU A 211 -9.09 10.49 -11.57
CA LEU A 211 -8.93 10.72 -10.16
C LEU A 211 -10.25 11.27 -9.59
N VAL A 212 -10.77 10.61 -8.57
CA VAL A 212 -12.00 11.02 -7.88
C VAL A 212 -11.80 11.08 -6.38
N ARG A 213 -12.60 11.87 -5.70
CA ARG A 213 -12.74 11.88 -4.25
C ARG A 213 -14.14 11.43 -3.86
N VAL A 214 -14.21 10.48 -2.93
CA VAL A 214 -15.45 9.98 -2.35
C VAL A 214 -15.44 10.19 -0.84
N ASP A 215 -16.62 10.29 -0.21
CA ASP A 215 -16.72 10.22 1.25
C ASP A 215 -16.50 8.76 1.74
N LEU A 216 -16.47 8.56 3.05
CA LEU A 216 -16.28 7.23 3.65
C LEU A 216 -17.49 6.30 3.45
N ALA A 217 -18.61 6.80 2.94
CA ALA A 217 -19.76 6.02 2.50
C ALA A 217 -19.73 5.68 0.99
N GLY A 218 -18.72 6.15 0.25
CA GLY A 218 -18.56 5.92 -1.18
C GLY A 218 -19.29 6.91 -2.07
N ASN A 219 -19.91 7.98 -1.52
CA ASN A 219 -20.55 9.01 -2.33
C ASN A 219 -19.50 9.90 -2.97
N GLN A 220 -19.59 10.09 -4.28
CA GLN A 220 -18.67 10.93 -5.02
C GLN A 220 -18.82 12.40 -4.62
N GLN A 221 -17.71 13.00 -4.19
CA GLN A 221 -17.62 14.41 -3.82
C GLN A 221 -17.05 15.28 -4.96
N LEU A 222 -16.05 14.73 -5.67
CA LEU A 222 -15.32 15.48 -6.71
C LEU A 222 -14.77 14.52 -7.76
N THR A 223 -14.85 14.90 -9.02
CA THR A 223 -14.01 14.37 -10.10
C THR A 223 -12.96 15.43 -10.43
N TYR A 224 -11.70 15.08 -10.28
CA TYR A 224 -10.60 15.99 -10.61
C TYR A 224 -10.48 16.17 -12.12
N PRO A 225 -10.32 17.41 -12.63
CA PRO A 225 -10.27 17.69 -14.07
C PRO A 225 -8.89 17.34 -14.67
N THR A 226 -8.51 16.06 -14.62
CA THR A 226 -7.22 15.57 -15.12
C THR A 226 -7.09 15.70 -16.64
N ASP A 227 -8.19 15.86 -17.35
CA ASP A 227 -8.27 16.14 -18.78
C ASP A 227 -7.84 17.59 -19.14
N LYS A 228 -7.81 18.50 -18.16
CA LYS A 228 -7.36 19.88 -18.34
C LYS A 228 -5.88 20.09 -18.08
N LEU A 229 -5.14 19.04 -17.70
CA LEU A 229 -3.70 19.11 -17.53
C LEU A 229 -3.00 19.34 -18.88
N ALA A 230 -1.86 20.00 -18.85
CA ALA A 230 -1.04 20.23 -20.04
C ALA A 230 -0.50 18.94 -20.69
N SER A 231 -0.50 17.84 -19.94
CA SER A 231 -0.07 16.52 -20.38
C SER A 231 -0.93 15.44 -19.73
N ALA A 232 -1.10 14.29 -20.41
CA ALA A 232 -1.99 13.22 -19.96
C ALA A 232 -1.61 12.69 -18.59
N PHE A 233 -2.60 12.59 -17.69
CA PHE A 233 -2.49 11.95 -16.38
C PHE A 233 -2.19 10.45 -16.55
N ASN A 234 -1.25 9.92 -15.79
CA ASN A 234 -0.83 8.52 -15.86
C ASN A 234 -1.38 7.63 -14.73
N GLY A 235 -2.30 8.16 -13.92
CA GLY A 235 -2.94 7.41 -12.84
C GLY A 235 -2.24 7.54 -11.49
N GLN A 236 -1.05 8.09 -11.40
CA GLN A 236 -0.27 8.20 -10.17
C GLN A 236 -0.40 9.59 -9.55
N TYR A 237 -0.57 9.65 -8.24
CA TYR A 237 -0.66 10.90 -7.51
C TYR A 237 -0.04 10.81 -6.11
N LEU A 238 0.26 11.96 -5.54
CA LEU A 238 0.79 12.13 -4.19
C LEU A 238 0.08 13.31 -3.52
N SER A 239 -0.52 13.10 -2.36
CA SER A 239 -1.12 14.18 -1.57
C SER A 239 -0.06 14.93 -0.79
N ALA A 240 -0.20 16.25 -0.70
CA ALA A 240 0.57 17.03 0.26
C ALA A 240 0.18 16.63 1.69
N PRO A 241 1.14 16.62 2.64
CA PRO A 241 0.84 16.23 4.03
C PRO A 241 -0.22 17.10 4.71
N ASP A 242 -0.33 18.37 4.31
CA ASP A 242 -1.31 19.32 4.80
C ASP A 242 -2.68 19.23 4.07
N GLY A 243 -2.76 18.37 3.04
CA GLY A 243 -3.96 18.15 2.25
C GLY A 243 -4.34 19.29 1.30
N THR A 244 -3.53 20.32 1.15
CA THR A 244 -3.90 21.50 0.33
C THR A 244 -3.81 21.24 -1.17
N GLN A 245 -2.89 20.34 -1.60
CA GLN A 245 -2.63 20.08 -3.01
C GLN A 245 -2.26 18.62 -3.28
N LEU A 246 -2.35 18.26 -4.54
CA LEU A 246 -1.93 17.00 -5.11
C LEU A 246 -0.80 17.23 -6.12
N VAL A 247 0.12 16.30 -6.19
CA VAL A 247 1.09 16.18 -7.27
C VAL A 247 0.66 15.00 -8.13
N LEU A 248 0.42 15.24 -9.41
CA LEU A 248 -0.07 14.24 -10.36
C LEU A 248 1.04 13.83 -11.32
N GLY A 249 1.14 12.53 -11.58
CA GLY A 249 2.01 12.01 -12.61
C GLY A 249 1.45 12.27 -14.00
N THR A 250 2.31 12.66 -14.94
CA THR A 250 1.90 12.93 -16.33
C THR A 250 2.89 12.36 -17.35
N ALA A 251 2.46 12.31 -18.60
CA ALA A 251 3.30 11.82 -19.70
C ALA A 251 4.53 12.69 -20.00
N SER A 252 4.68 13.88 -19.38
CA SER A 252 5.82 14.79 -19.62
C SER A 252 6.42 15.40 -18.34
N GLY A 253 6.25 14.72 -17.22
CA GLY A 253 6.71 15.19 -15.92
C GLY A 253 5.62 15.09 -14.87
N LEU A 254 5.50 16.08 -14.00
CA LEU A 254 4.48 16.17 -12.98
C LEU A 254 3.56 17.39 -13.20
N ALA A 255 2.42 17.43 -12.51
CA ALA A 255 1.56 18.59 -12.47
C ALA A 255 1.03 18.81 -11.05
N LEU A 256 0.82 20.04 -10.65
CA LEU A 256 0.16 20.40 -9.40
C LEU A 256 -1.34 20.56 -9.62
N MET A 257 -2.12 20.16 -8.63
CA MET A 257 -3.56 20.36 -8.60
C MET A 257 -4.00 20.67 -7.17
N GLY A 258 -4.85 21.67 -6.98
CA GLY A 258 -5.46 21.93 -5.68
C GLY A 258 -6.33 20.75 -5.24
N ASN A 259 -6.46 20.53 -3.95
CA ASN A 259 -7.37 19.49 -3.43
C ASN A 259 -8.85 19.80 -3.71
N ASP A 260 -9.16 21.02 -4.14
CA ASP A 260 -10.47 21.47 -4.63
C ASP A 260 -10.68 21.20 -6.14
N GLY A 261 -9.67 20.65 -6.84
CA GLY A 261 -9.67 20.45 -8.29
C GLY A 261 -9.14 21.62 -9.11
N THR A 262 -8.67 22.70 -8.49
CA THR A 262 -8.03 23.80 -9.21
C THR A 262 -6.76 23.31 -9.90
N VAL A 263 -6.70 23.45 -11.23
CA VAL A 263 -5.51 23.05 -12.02
C VAL A 263 -4.37 24.03 -11.74
N GLY A 264 -3.26 23.50 -11.25
CA GLY A 264 -2.02 24.23 -10.99
C GLY A 264 -1.06 24.18 -12.17
N LYS A 265 0.21 24.43 -11.89
CA LYS A 265 1.27 24.46 -12.91
C LYS A 265 1.76 23.06 -13.28
N ALA A 266 2.24 22.92 -14.51
CA ALA A 266 3.03 21.80 -14.96
C ALA A 266 4.46 21.92 -14.43
N LEU A 267 5.06 20.77 -14.09
CA LEU A 267 6.44 20.60 -13.64
C LEU A 267 7.15 19.66 -14.60
N PRO A 268 7.62 20.15 -15.75
CA PRO A 268 8.21 19.31 -16.78
C PRO A 268 9.54 18.72 -16.30
N VAL A 269 9.76 17.43 -16.62
CA VAL A 269 11.01 16.72 -16.38
C VAL A 269 11.57 16.28 -17.72
N ALA A 270 12.84 16.55 -17.97
CA ALA A 270 13.46 16.14 -19.21
C ALA A 270 13.48 14.60 -19.31
N GLY A 271 12.82 14.09 -20.35
CA GLY A 271 12.92 12.68 -20.69
C GLY A 271 11.66 11.84 -20.58
N GLY A 272 10.50 12.34 -20.09
CA GLY A 272 9.31 11.53 -20.28
C GLY A 272 8.25 11.53 -19.19
N SER A 273 7.52 10.42 -19.12
CA SER A 273 6.46 10.18 -18.16
C SER A 273 7.04 10.06 -16.75
N CYS A 274 6.46 10.76 -15.80
CA CYS A 274 6.87 10.71 -14.40
C CYS A 274 5.72 10.35 -13.48
N SER A 275 6.01 9.56 -12.46
CA SER A 275 5.12 9.25 -11.35
C SER A 275 5.68 9.86 -10.07
N PRO A 276 4.90 10.64 -9.30
CA PRO A 276 5.33 11.12 -8.00
C PRO A 276 5.41 9.92 -7.04
N VAL A 277 6.50 9.82 -6.28
CA VAL A 277 6.76 8.67 -5.39
C VAL A 277 6.54 9.07 -3.94
N ARG A 278 7.16 10.16 -3.52
CA ARG A 278 7.08 10.67 -2.15
C ARG A 278 7.58 12.11 -2.05
N TRP A 279 7.28 12.76 -0.94
CA TRP A 279 7.95 14.00 -0.57
C TRP A 279 9.39 13.69 -0.15
N TRP A 280 10.34 14.45 -0.71
CA TRP A 280 11.77 14.23 -0.45
C TRP A 280 12.24 14.95 0.80
N ASP A 281 11.69 16.11 1.08
CA ASP A 281 12.03 16.92 2.24
C ASP A 281 10.82 17.07 3.19
N THR A 282 11.12 17.42 4.46
CA THR A 282 10.09 17.58 5.50
C THR A 282 9.17 18.76 5.28
N GLY A 283 9.59 19.73 4.45
CA GLY A 283 8.81 20.91 4.09
C GLY A 283 7.84 20.69 2.94
N ALA A 284 7.80 19.47 2.36
CA ALA A 284 7.02 19.14 1.17
C ALA A 284 7.24 20.13 0.00
N LYS A 285 8.50 20.51 -0.21
CA LYS A 285 8.89 21.44 -1.30
C LYS A 285 9.46 20.73 -2.52
N THR A 286 9.93 19.51 -2.34
CA THR A 286 10.55 18.69 -3.38
C THR A 286 9.88 17.32 -3.42
N VAL A 287 9.51 16.87 -4.61
CA VAL A 287 8.96 15.55 -4.86
C VAL A 287 10.06 14.65 -5.42
N LEU A 288 10.23 13.46 -4.84
CA LEU A 288 10.91 12.37 -5.50
C LEU A 288 9.97 11.80 -6.56
N ALA A 289 10.42 11.80 -7.80
CA ALA A 289 9.68 11.25 -8.93
C ALA A 289 10.46 10.12 -9.60
N ASN A 290 9.74 9.08 -9.97
CA ASN A 290 10.23 8.04 -10.87
C ASN A 290 9.84 8.44 -12.30
N CYS A 291 10.83 8.57 -13.20
CA CYS A 291 10.59 9.03 -14.56
C CYS A 291 11.16 8.07 -15.59
N ASP A 292 10.31 7.67 -16.53
CA ASP A 292 10.65 6.82 -17.67
C ASP A 292 11.04 7.67 -18.88
N ALA A 293 12.23 7.46 -19.41
CA ALA A 293 12.61 7.98 -20.73
C ALA A 293 12.35 6.90 -21.79
N ALA A 294 11.97 7.33 -22.99
CA ALA A 294 11.75 6.40 -24.10
C ALA A 294 12.98 5.47 -24.30
N ASN A 295 12.77 4.16 -24.17
CA ASN A 295 13.79 3.11 -24.32
C ASN A 295 14.94 3.13 -23.28
N GLN A 296 14.73 3.75 -22.13
CA GLN A 296 15.68 3.71 -21.02
C GLN A 296 14.99 3.25 -19.74
N PRO A 297 15.69 2.56 -18.84
CA PRO A 297 15.17 2.25 -17.52
C PRO A 297 14.77 3.52 -16.75
N ALA A 298 13.74 3.40 -15.92
CA ALA A 298 13.26 4.47 -15.07
C ALA A 298 14.36 5.00 -14.14
N ARG A 299 14.37 6.32 -13.89
CA ARG A 299 15.30 7.02 -13.01
C ARG A 299 14.58 7.85 -11.98
N LEU A 300 15.25 8.13 -10.88
CA LEU A 300 14.74 9.01 -9.85
C LEU A 300 15.19 10.47 -10.09
N TRP A 301 14.24 11.36 -9.89
CA TRP A 301 14.42 12.81 -10.02
C TRP A 301 13.91 13.52 -8.78
N LEU A 302 14.58 14.62 -8.41
CA LEU A 302 14.11 15.57 -7.42
C LEU A 302 13.44 16.73 -8.17
N VAL A 303 12.14 16.88 -7.96
CA VAL A 303 11.31 17.87 -8.67
C VAL A 303 10.79 18.91 -7.68
N PRO A 304 11.35 20.13 -7.67
CA PRO A 304 10.85 21.23 -6.83
C PRO A 304 9.44 21.67 -7.27
N ILE A 305 8.52 21.83 -6.31
CA ILE A 305 7.15 22.24 -6.63
C ILE A 305 7.01 23.73 -6.93
N ASP A 306 8.05 24.55 -6.64
CA ASP A 306 8.10 25.96 -7.03
C ASP A 306 8.34 26.15 -8.53
N GLY A 307 8.67 25.09 -9.27
CA GLY A 307 8.96 25.11 -10.70
C GLY A 307 10.41 25.38 -11.05
N SER A 308 11.30 25.37 -10.06
CA SER A 308 12.74 25.34 -10.30
C SER A 308 13.13 24.08 -11.08
N ALA A 309 14.29 24.11 -11.74
CA ALA A 309 14.72 23.00 -12.59
C ALA A 309 14.85 21.68 -11.80
N PRO A 310 14.23 20.57 -12.26
CA PRO A 310 14.41 19.27 -11.65
C PRO A 310 15.82 18.76 -11.81
N THR A 311 16.32 18.01 -10.81
CA THR A 311 17.66 17.42 -10.83
C THR A 311 17.58 15.89 -10.76
N PRO A 312 18.38 15.14 -11.55
CA PRO A 312 18.43 13.70 -11.42
C PRO A 312 19.05 13.31 -10.08
N LEU A 313 18.42 12.37 -9.36
CA LEU A 313 18.97 11.78 -8.15
C LEU A 313 19.89 10.61 -8.49
N THR A 314 19.49 9.79 -9.48
CA THR A 314 20.26 8.62 -9.92
C THR A 314 20.84 8.81 -11.32
N ALA A 315 22.00 8.20 -11.56
CA ALA A 315 22.65 8.23 -12.88
C ALA A 315 21.88 7.42 -13.93
N PRO A 316 22.02 7.69 -15.23
CA PRO A 316 21.48 6.83 -16.27
C PRO A 316 22.09 5.43 -16.17
N ILE A 317 21.24 4.40 -16.27
CA ILE A 317 21.70 3.03 -16.34
C ILE A 317 22.27 2.79 -17.73
N THR A 318 23.61 2.66 -17.80
CA THR A 318 24.33 2.43 -19.06
C THR A 318 24.93 1.02 -19.04
N GLY A 319 24.56 0.21 -20.04
CA GLY A 319 25.15 -1.11 -20.27
C GLY A 319 24.15 -2.24 -20.18
N LYS A 320 24.27 -3.18 -21.14
CA LYS A 320 23.40 -4.37 -21.27
C LYS A 320 23.62 -5.43 -20.18
N SER A 321 24.62 -5.27 -19.33
CA SER A 321 24.98 -6.22 -18.27
C SER A 321 24.63 -5.74 -16.87
N SER A 322 23.97 -4.58 -16.73
CA SER A 322 23.50 -4.13 -15.43
C SER A 322 22.35 -5.03 -14.96
N PRO A 323 22.39 -5.58 -13.74
CA PRO A 323 21.25 -6.25 -13.13
C PRO A 323 20.13 -5.28 -12.76
N ASP A 324 20.36 -3.98 -12.89
CA ASP A 324 19.44 -2.89 -12.60
C ASP A 324 18.60 -2.57 -13.83
N ASN A 325 17.28 -2.72 -13.70
CA ASN A 325 16.29 -2.46 -14.75
C ASN A 325 15.48 -1.18 -14.51
N GLY A 326 15.91 -0.36 -13.56
CA GLY A 326 15.30 0.93 -13.24
C GLY A 326 15.13 1.15 -11.76
N ASP A 327 15.27 2.39 -11.34
CA ASP A 327 15.08 2.81 -9.96
C ASP A 327 13.59 3.04 -9.66
N VAL A 328 13.15 2.65 -8.46
CA VAL A 328 11.73 2.69 -8.07
C VAL A 328 11.45 3.74 -7.01
N ASN A 329 12.30 3.81 -5.97
CA ASN A 329 12.10 4.68 -4.81
C ASN A 329 13.43 4.97 -4.12
N ALA A 330 13.50 5.99 -3.25
CA ALA A 330 14.68 6.29 -2.45
C ALA A 330 14.33 6.91 -1.09
N TRP A 331 15.26 6.78 -0.14
CA TRP A 331 15.16 7.33 1.22
C TRP A 331 16.49 7.91 1.66
N GLN A 332 16.42 9.07 2.28
CA GLN A 332 17.60 9.73 2.87
C GLN A 332 17.67 9.38 4.36
N LEU A 333 18.77 8.75 4.76
CA LEU A 333 19.03 8.37 6.14
C LEU A 333 20.38 8.97 6.59
N PRO A 334 20.66 9.02 7.89
CA PRO A 334 21.99 9.45 8.39
C PRO A 334 23.15 8.61 7.82
N ALA A 335 22.91 7.32 7.57
CA ALA A 335 23.90 6.40 6.99
C ALA A 335 24.09 6.56 5.47
N GLY A 336 23.31 7.41 4.81
CA GLY A 336 23.34 7.69 3.37
C GLY A 336 21.98 7.57 2.70
N THR A 337 21.96 7.72 1.38
CA THR A 337 20.73 7.54 0.57
C THR A 337 20.63 6.10 0.11
N TYR A 338 19.47 5.49 0.35
CA TYR A 338 19.13 4.14 -0.07
C TYR A 338 18.10 4.16 -1.19
N VAL A 339 18.27 3.29 -2.17
CA VAL A 339 17.46 3.23 -3.40
C VAL A 339 16.87 1.85 -3.55
N GLN A 340 15.60 1.75 -3.88
CA GLN A 340 15.02 0.52 -4.42
C GLN A 340 15.12 0.54 -5.94
N TYR A 341 15.54 -0.59 -6.51
CA TYR A 341 15.67 -0.75 -7.95
C TYR A 341 15.15 -2.12 -8.41
N LEU A 342 14.73 -2.18 -9.67
CA LEU A 342 14.26 -3.39 -10.33
C LEU A 342 15.46 -4.24 -10.74
N GLY A 343 15.50 -5.47 -10.28
CA GLY A 343 16.44 -6.49 -10.74
C GLY A 343 15.87 -7.38 -11.83
N GLY A 344 16.59 -8.45 -12.13
CA GLY A 344 16.13 -9.49 -13.06
C GLY A 344 14.82 -10.13 -12.60
N CYS A 345 13.96 -10.53 -13.56
CA CYS A 345 12.66 -11.18 -13.30
C CYS A 345 11.70 -10.36 -12.43
N GLY A 346 11.87 -9.02 -12.36
CA GLY A 346 11.00 -8.14 -11.57
C GLY A 346 11.27 -8.14 -10.05
N ALA A 347 12.38 -8.74 -9.61
CA ALA A 347 12.77 -8.64 -8.21
C ALA A 347 13.09 -7.19 -7.83
N ILE A 348 12.69 -6.78 -6.63
CA ILE A 348 13.02 -5.47 -6.07
C ILE A 348 14.22 -5.64 -5.13
N HIS A 349 15.26 -4.87 -5.36
CA HIS A 349 16.48 -4.88 -4.55
C HIS A 349 16.69 -3.56 -3.82
N LEU A 350 17.41 -3.63 -2.72
CA LEU A 350 17.90 -2.47 -1.99
C LEU A 350 19.33 -2.17 -2.42
N GLY A 351 19.62 -0.91 -2.66
CA GLY A 351 20.95 -0.41 -2.94
C GLY A 351 21.27 0.86 -2.16
N LYS A 352 22.54 1.25 -2.15
CA LYS A 352 23.03 2.52 -1.61
C LYS A 352 23.48 3.40 -2.77
N LEU A 353 23.06 4.66 -2.75
CA LEU A 353 23.43 5.66 -3.73
C LEU A 353 24.89 6.08 -3.52
N ASN A 354 25.69 6.03 -4.57
CA ASN A 354 27.06 6.52 -4.60
C ASN A 354 27.10 8.00 -4.96
N PRO A 355 28.21 8.72 -4.68
CA PRO A 355 28.36 10.14 -5.02
C PRO A 355 28.25 10.47 -6.51
N ASP A 356 28.50 9.51 -7.39
CA ASP A 356 28.37 9.64 -8.84
C ASP A 356 26.96 9.35 -9.37
N GLY A 357 26.01 9.07 -8.46
CA GLY A 357 24.63 8.76 -8.80
C GLY A 357 24.39 7.30 -9.19
N THR A 358 25.40 6.45 -9.20
CA THR A 358 25.23 4.99 -9.38
C THR A 358 24.72 4.32 -8.10
N VAL A 359 24.14 3.12 -8.22
CA VAL A 359 23.56 2.38 -7.09
C VAL A 359 24.36 1.11 -6.86
N SER A 360 24.86 0.93 -5.63
CA SER A 360 25.54 -0.30 -5.19
C SER A 360 24.58 -1.17 -4.40
N LYS A 361 24.46 -2.47 -4.77
CA LYS A 361 23.57 -3.43 -4.08
C LYS A 361 23.92 -3.53 -2.59
N VAL A 362 22.91 -3.50 -1.74
CA VAL A 362 23.00 -3.75 -0.30
C VAL A 362 22.52 -5.15 0.00
N SER A 363 23.35 -5.92 0.74
CA SER A 363 22.95 -7.19 1.31
C SER A 363 22.33 -6.94 2.67
N VAL A 364 21.04 -7.28 2.81
CA VAL A 364 20.33 -7.19 4.09
C VAL A 364 20.52 -8.51 4.83
N PRO A 365 21.04 -8.52 6.06
CA PRO A 365 21.21 -9.76 6.83
C PRO A 365 19.92 -10.56 6.96
N ASN A 366 20.00 -11.88 6.96
CA ASN A 366 18.87 -12.81 7.04
C ASN A 366 17.87 -12.76 5.88
N VAL A 367 18.18 -12.03 4.81
CA VAL A 367 17.41 -11.99 3.55
C VAL A 367 18.28 -12.56 2.43
N ASP A 368 17.76 -13.52 1.66
CA ASP A 368 18.46 -14.06 0.50
C ASP A 368 18.68 -12.93 -0.54
N PRO A 369 19.90 -12.74 -1.05
CA PRO A 369 20.20 -11.67 -2.01
C PRO A 369 19.44 -11.73 -3.33
N SER A 370 18.83 -12.89 -3.67
CA SER A 370 17.99 -13.05 -4.86
C SER A 370 16.53 -12.63 -4.65
N HIS A 371 16.12 -12.39 -3.39
CA HIS A 371 14.73 -12.12 -3.05
C HIS A 371 14.41 -10.61 -3.09
N SER A 372 13.13 -10.34 -3.23
CA SER A 372 12.64 -8.95 -3.23
C SER A 372 12.65 -8.36 -1.82
N ILE A 373 13.04 -7.10 -1.73
CA ILE A 373 13.04 -6.29 -0.52
C ILE A 373 12.19 -5.05 -0.81
N PHE A 374 11.09 -4.87 -0.10
CA PHE A 374 10.23 -3.70 -0.19
C PHE A 374 10.45 -2.82 1.04
N VAL A 375 10.95 -1.62 0.84
CA VAL A 375 10.96 -0.61 1.91
C VAL A 375 9.55 -0.06 2.03
N ILE A 376 8.95 -0.18 3.20
CA ILE A 376 7.61 0.31 3.51
C ILE A 376 7.64 1.63 4.28
N GLY A 377 8.71 1.90 5.04
CA GLY A 377 8.88 3.12 5.82
C GLY A 377 10.30 3.32 6.30
N VAL A 378 10.49 4.43 7.01
CA VAL A 378 11.74 4.76 7.69
C VAL A 378 11.43 5.36 9.07
N HIS A 379 12.17 4.97 10.09
CA HIS A 379 12.09 5.60 11.41
C HIS A 379 13.43 5.52 12.14
N GLY A 380 13.77 6.51 12.96
CA GLY A 380 14.99 6.49 13.78
C GLY A 380 16.31 6.30 13.04
N GLY A 381 16.32 6.45 11.70
CA GLY A 381 17.49 6.15 10.86
C GLY A 381 17.51 4.71 10.31
N ASN A 382 16.51 3.91 10.59
CA ASN A 382 16.31 2.54 10.13
C ASN A 382 15.33 2.45 8.97
N LEU A 383 15.38 1.34 8.23
CA LEU A 383 14.44 1.00 7.17
C LEU A 383 13.48 -0.09 7.66
N ASP A 384 12.19 0.16 7.51
CA ASP A 384 11.15 -0.85 7.70
C ASP A 384 10.98 -1.61 6.39
N LEU A 385 11.20 -2.91 6.42
CA LEU A 385 11.26 -3.74 5.23
C LEU A 385 10.21 -4.86 5.28
N LYS A 386 9.57 -5.11 4.15
CA LYS A 386 8.90 -6.37 3.88
C LYS A 386 9.80 -7.18 2.96
N ALA A 387 10.30 -8.32 3.43
CA ALA A 387 11.31 -9.09 2.72
C ALA A 387 11.09 -10.59 2.85
N THR A 388 11.56 -11.35 1.86
CA THR A 388 11.66 -12.79 1.95
C THR A 388 12.89 -13.16 2.80
N VAL A 389 12.75 -14.05 3.78
CA VAL A 389 13.82 -14.33 4.77
C VAL A 389 14.58 -15.61 4.56
N ALA A 390 14.13 -16.53 3.70
CA ALA A 390 14.85 -17.78 3.40
C ALA A 390 14.36 -18.45 2.12
N GLY A 391 15.26 -18.97 1.30
CA GLY A 391 15.01 -19.80 0.13
C GLY A 391 14.16 -19.14 -0.96
N CYS A 392 13.81 -19.85 -2.01
CA CYS A 392 12.89 -19.40 -3.06
C CYS A 392 11.42 -19.47 -2.61
N GLY A 393 11.16 -19.46 -1.31
CA GLY A 393 9.84 -19.53 -0.73
C GLY A 393 9.20 -18.13 -0.64
N PRO A 394 7.91 -18.10 -0.52
CA PRO A 394 7.11 -16.89 -0.43
C PRO A 394 6.94 -16.35 0.99
N ALA A 395 7.63 -16.93 1.98
CA ALA A 395 7.57 -16.44 3.34
C ALA A 395 8.13 -15.03 3.40
N GLN A 396 7.25 -14.06 3.60
CA GLN A 396 7.62 -12.66 3.73
C GLN A 396 7.54 -12.26 5.19
N SER A 397 8.56 -11.53 5.62
CA SER A 397 8.65 -10.99 6.98
C SER A 397 8.67 -9.49 6.97
N LEU A 398 8.16 -8.91 8.04
CA LEU A 398 8.36 -7.53 8.41
C LEU A 398 9.65 -7.44 9.22
N LEU A 399 10.58 -6.62 8.77
CA LEU A 399 11.91 -6.45 9.36
C LEU A 399 12.17 -4.97 9.59
N GLU A 400 12.89 -4.68 10.65
CA GLU A 400 13.64 -3.43 10.79
C GLU A 400 15.10 -3.70 10.38
N TYR A 401 15.67 -2.84 9.55
CA TYR A 401 17.07 -2.87 9.13
C TYR A 401 17.78 -1.60 9.56
N ASP A 402 18.79 -1.74 10.42
CA ASP A 402 19.72 -0.67 10.77
C ASP A 402 20.90 -0.66 9.79
N PRO A 403 20.95 0.30 8.85
CA PRO A 403 22.02 0.35 7.86
C PRO A 403 23.35 0.87 8.42
N ALA A 404 23.37 1.50 9.59
CA ALA A 404 24.59 1.94 10.24
C ALA A 404 25.27 0.80 10.99
N ALA A 405 24.51 -0.03 11.68
CA ALA A 405 25.00 -1.23 12.35
C ALA A 405 25.11 -2.46 11.43
N GLY A 406 24.40 -2.46 10.28
CA GLY A 406 24.32 -3.61 9.39
C GLY A 406 23.57 -4.78 10.01
N THR A 407 22.54 -4.52 10.82
CA THR A 407 21.77 -5.55 11.53
C THR A 407 20.29 -5.52 11.18
N THR A 408 19.60 -6.63 11.36
CA THR A 408 18.15 -6.74 11.18
C THR A 408 17.48 -7.29 12.42
N ASN A 409 16.25 -6.81 12.67
CA ASN A 409 15.34 -7.32 13.67
C ASN A 409 14.03 -7.76 12.99
N VAL A 410 13.58 -9.00 13.20
CA VAL A 410 12.31 -9.49 12.67
C VAL A 410 11.18 -9.05 13.57
N LEU A 411 10.21 -8.30 13.04
CA LEU A 411 9.08 -7.78 13.80
C LEU A 411 7.84 -8.67 13.68
N LEU A 412 7.64 -9.28 12.49
CA LEU A 412 6.51 -10.16 12.21
C LEU A 412 6.86 -11.13 11.09
N GLY A 413 6.28 -12.33 11.12
CA GLY A 413 6.52 -13.36 10.11
C GLY A 413 7.73 -14.25 10.41
N PRO A 414 8.17 -15.10 9.46
CA PRO A 414 9.29 -16.02 9.67
C PRO A 414 10.61 -15.27 9.94
N PRO A 415 11.49 -15.80 10.80
CA PRO A 415 11.31 -17.03 11.57
C PRO A 415 10.56 -16.85 12.89
N LEU A 416 10.14 -15.63 13.24
CA LEU A 416 9.61 -15.30 14.56
C LEU A 416 8.31 -16.06 14.87
N ASN A 417 7.30 -15.99 13.99
CA ASN A 417 5.99 -16.60 14.20
C ASN A 417 5.44 -17.32 12.97
N GLY A 418 6.28 -17.65 11.99
CA GLY A 418 5.89 -18.38 10.78
C GLY A 418 4.95 -17.59 9.86
N GLY A 419 4.23 -18.29 8.97
CA GLY A 419 3.28 -17.69 8.04
C GLY A 419 3.91 -16.73 7.04
N ALA A 420 3.14 -15.71 6.63
CA ALA A 420 3.60 -14.67 5.73
C ALA A 420 2.94 -13.32 6.02
N VAL A 421 3.71 -12.25 5.95
CA VAL A 421 3.20 -10.88 5.91
C VAL A 421 2.72 -10.57 4.50
N ILE A 422 1.43 -10.33 4.34
CA ILE A 422 0.78 -10.07 3.05
C ILE A 422 1.06 -8.64 2.60
N SER A 423 0.68 -7.67 3.43
CA SER A 423 0.87 -6.24 3.20
C SER A 423 1.24 -5.54 4.50
N ALA A 424 1.90 -4.40 4.39
CA ALA A 424 2.21 -3.56 5.54
C ALA A 424 2.30 -2.09 5.11
N VAL A 425 1.87 -1.19 6.00
CA VAL A 425 2.01 0.26 5.86
C VAL A 425 2.55 0.86 7.16
N PRO A 426 3.46 1.83 7.08
CA PRO A 426 4.00 2.49 8.26
C PRO A 426 2.99 3.50 8.83
N TYR A 427 3.20 3.93 10.06
CA TYR A 427 2.43 5.02 10.66
C TYR A 427 2.45 6.26 9.74
N PRO A 428 1.29 6.90 9.47
CA PRO A 428 1.22 8.05 8.59
C PRO A 428 2.02 9.23 9.15
N GLY A 429 2.73 9.95 8.28
CA GLY A 429 3.63 11.04 8.68
C GLY A 429 5.07 10.61 8.90
N GLN A 430 5.40 9.34 8.82
CA GLN A 430 6.79 8.88 8.62
C GLN A 430 7.20 9.23 7.18
N LYS A 431 8.24 10.05 7.08
CA LYS A 431 8.75 10.59 5.81
C LYS A 431 10.05 9.93 5.41
#